data_02af1af8f0408d29afe8a9f35941e92c
#
_entry.id   02af1af8f0408d29afe8a9f35941e92c
#
_cell.length_a   1.000
_cell.length_b   1.000
_cell.length_c   1.000
_cell.angle_alpha   90.00
_cell.angle_beta   90.00
_cell.angle_gamma   90.00
#
_symmetry.space_group_name_H-M   'P 1'
#
loop_
_entity.id
_entity.type
_entity.pdbx_description
1 polymer ?
#
loop_
_entity_poly.entity_id
_entity_poly.type
_entity_poly.pdbx_seq_one_letter_code
_entity_poly.pdbx_strand_id
1 'polypeptide(L)'
;MRYFTLLLFLLLTASAKAQFFFDFSPRQQTEQRREKVTPPEYKGGEEAVEAFLLKNFKQPKLREKVDGRIVVAVIVNVKGNVENAQIVRLLTKSLDAEAVRVCKKMTFKPATSGKKKVRGRVDITFPIRNGRLSFLNLPTTDV
;
A
#
# COMPACT_ATOMS: atom_id res chain seq x y z
N MET A 1 56.86 -51.78 20.72
CA MET A 1 56.70 -50.58 19.85
C MET A 1 55.61 -50.71 18.77
N ARG A 2 55.09 -51.88 18.57
CA ARG A 2 54.01 -52.07 17.52
C ARG A 2 52.62 -51.58 17.95
N TYR A 3 52.42 -51.33 19.21
CA TYR A 3 51.14 -50.88 19.76
C TYR A 3 51.06 -49.35 19.94
N PHE A 4 52.17 -48.65 19.92
CA PHE A 4 52.23 -47.20 20.08
C PHE A 4 51.75 -46.48 18.83
N THR A 5 52.01 -47.07 17.67
CA THR A 5 51.50 -46.49 16.37
C THR A 5 49.99 -46.68 16.17
N LEU A 6 49.42 -47.76 16.72
CA LEU A 6 48.01 -48.05 16.70
C LEU A 6 47.25 -47.12 17.63
N LEU A 7 47.78 -46.74 18.77
CA LEU A 7 47.17 -45.77 19.70
C LEU A 7 47.19 -44.38 19.16
N LEU A 8 48.24 -44.01 18.42
CA LEU A 8 48.32 -42.69 17.77
C LEU A 8 47.30 -42.54 16.62
N PHE A 9 47.01 -43.64 15.91
CA PHE A 9 46.06 -43.66 14.82
C PHE A 9 44.61 -43.61 15.32
N LEU A 10 44.34 -44.11 16.53
CA LEU A 10 43.01 -44.09 17.14
C LEU A 10 42.65 -42.70 17.68
N LEU A 11 43.63 -41.88 18.05
CA LEU A 11 43.44 -40.51 18.53
C LEU A 11 43.18 -39.49 17.39
N LEU A 12 43.50 -39.86 16.13
CA LEU A 12 43.36 -38.97 14.99
C LEU A 12 41.98 -39.04 14.32
N THR A 13 41.14 -40.02 14.71
CA THR A 13 39.80 -40.19 14.10
C THR A 13 38.66 -39.56 14.91
N ALA A 14 38.95 -38.97 16.06
CA ALA A 14 37.95 -38.40 16.96
C ALA A 14 37.65 -36.89 16.70
N SER A 15 38.31 -36.26 15.72
CA SER A 15 38.20 -34.79 15.52
C SER A 15 37.37 -34.38 14.34
N ALA A 16 36.57 -35.25 13.74
CA ALA A 16 35.80 -34.93 12.54
C ALA A 16 34.26 -34.94 12.74
N LYS A 17 33.81 -34.85 14.00
CA LYS A 17 32.37 -34.78 14.29
C LYS A 17 32.00 -33.58 15.14
N ALA A 18 32.51 -32.45 14.83
CA ALA A 18 32.02 -31.25 15.44
C ALA A 18 32.18 -30.11 14.42
N GLN A 19 31.10 -29.75 13.83
CA GLN A 19 30.84 -28.38 13.37
C GLN A 19 29.98 -28.36 12.09
N PHE A 20 28.99 -29.24 12.06
CA PHE A 20 27.81 -28.88 11.32
C PHE A 20 26.77 -28.40 12.33
N PHE A 21 27.17 -27.51 13.24
CA PHE A 21 26.25 -26.61 13.87
C PHE A 21 25.84 -25.63 12.76
N PHE A 22 24.73 -25.92 12.12
CA PHE A 22 23.98 -24.98 11.38
C PHE A 22 23.73 -23.83 12.35
N ASP A 23 24.53 -22.78 12.22
CA ASP A 23 24.32 -21.53 12.93
C ASP A 23 22.99 -20.93 12.37
N PHE A 24 21.90 -21.50 12.91
CA PHE A 24 20.60 -20.86 12.82
C PHE A 24 20.64 -19.70 13.81
N SER A 25 21.53 -18.75 13.52
CA SER A 25 21.35 -17.42 14.06
C SER A 25 19.97 -16.99 13.60
N PRO A 26 18.98 -16.84 14.50
CA PRO A 26 17.79 -16.14 14.12
C PRO A 26 18.31 -14.80 13.59
N ARG A 27 18.17 -14.57 12.28
CA ARG A 27 18.37 -13.24 11.73
C ARG A 27 17.62 -12.35 12.70
N GLN A 28 18.39 -11.63 13.51
CA GLN A 28 17.85 -10.52 14.23
C GLN A 28 17.17 -9.72 13.15
N GLN A 29 15.85 -9.91 13.03
CA GLN A 29 15.02 -8.95 12.40
C GLN A 29 15.35 -7.70 13.18
N THR A 30 16.27 -6.94 12.61
CA THR A 30 16.46 -5.56 13.01
C THR A 30 15.03 -5.04 12.96
N GLU A 31 14.42 -4.90 14.14
CA GLU A 31 13.25 -4.06 14.29
C GLU A 31 13.74 -2.69 13.84
N GLN A 32 13.78 -2.53 12.52
CA GLN A 32 13.81 -1.21 11.94
C GLN A 32 12.61 -0.56 12.58
N ARG A 33 12.88 0.27 13.57
CA ARG A 33 11.96 1.21 14.16
C ARG A 33 11.25 1.83 12.97
N ARG A 34 10.10 1.24 12.59
CA ARG A 34 9.30 1.72 11.48
C ARG A 34 8.88 3.11 11.88
N GLU A 35 9.63 4.10 11.39
CA GLU A 35 9.24 5.49 11.57
C GLU A 35 7.77 5.55 11.20
N LYS A 36 6.95 6.06 12.11
CA LYS A 36 5.51 6.17 11.91
C LYS A 36 5.27 6.98 10.63
N VAL A 37 4.94 6.27 9.57
CA VAL A 37 4.59 6.90 8.29
C VAL A 37 3.13 7.32 8.37
N THR A 38 2.89 8.62 8.24
CA THR A 38 1.54 9.18 8.14
C THR A 38 1.17 9.25 6.67
N PRO A 39 0.05 8.64 6.25
CA PRO A 39 -0.36 8.67 4.85
C PRO A 39 -0.73 10.09 4.38
N PRO A 40 -0.82 10.32 3.06
CA PRO A 40 -1.36 11.57 2.54
C PRO A 40 -2.80 11.80 3.00
N GLU A 41 -3.12 13.03 3.35
CA GLU A 41 -4.45 13.41 3.82
C GLU A 41 -5.03 14.53 2.95
N TYR A 42 -6.29 14.43 2.59
CA TYR A 42 -6.98 15.53 1.91
C TYR A 42 -7.33 16.62 2.91
N LYS A 43 -7.14 17.89 2.53
CA LYS A 43 -7.47 19.04 3.40
C LYS A 43 -8.99 19.08 3.65
N GLY A 44 -9.38 18.97 4.91
CA GLY A 44 -10.78 18.93 5.32
C GLY A 44 -11.34 17.52 5.53
N GLY A 45 -10.50 16.48 5.37
CA GLY A 45 -10.88 15.10 5.64
C GLY A 45 -11.79 14.48 4.59
N GLU A 46 -12.50 13.43 4.98
CA GLU A 46 -13.32 12.61 4.09
C GLU A 46 -14.52 13.38 3.51
N GLU A 47 -15.19 14.17 4.31
CA GLU A 47 -16.32 15.00 3.87
C GLU A 47 -15.92 16.00 2.76
N ALA A 48 -14.72 16.57 2.87
CA ALA A 48 -14.18 17.46 1.86
C ALA A 48 -13.81 16.73 0.57
N VAL A 49 -13.35 15.47 0.67
CA VAL A 49 -13.14 14.58 -0.50
C VAL A 49 -14.47 14.35 -1.21
N GLU A 50 -15.51 13.95 -0.49
CA GLU A 50 -16.84 13.71 -1.07
C GLU A 50 -17.39 14.95 -1.78
N ALA A 51 -17.34 16.10 -1.11
CA ALA A 51 -17.78 17.38 -1.69
C ALA A 51 -16.99 17.74 -2.96
N PHE A 52 -15.66 17.51 -2.94
CA PHE A 52 -14.82 17.74 -4.11
C PHE A 52 -15.18 16.81 -5.27
N LEU A 53 -15.37 15.52 -4.97
CA LEU A 53 -15.74 14.52 -5.98
C LEU A 53 -17.10 14.84 -6.60
N LEU A 54 -18.12 15.15 -5.79
CA LEU A 54 -19.45 15.53 -6.27
C LEU A 54 -19.43 16.78 -7.15
N LYS A 55 -18.61 17.76 -6.79
CA LYS A 55 -18.48 19.01 -7.55
C LYS A 55 -17.76 18.83 -8.88
N ASN A 56 -16.74 17.98 -8.93
CA ASN A 56 -15.84 17.88 -10.09
C ASN A 56 -16.11 16.68 -10.98
N PHE A 57 -16.88 15.69 -10.50
CA PHE A 57 -17.19 14.49 -11.26
C PHE A 57 -18.26 14.80 -12.31
N LYS A 58 -17.90 14.68 -13.58
CA LYS A 58 -18.82 14.86 -14.69
C LYS A 58 -19.45 13.51 -15.01
N GLN A 59 -20.77 13.44 -14.88
CA GLN A 59 -21.51 12.22 -15.15
C GLN A 59 -21.45 11.86 -16.65
N PRO A 60 -20.77 10.77 -17.04
CA PRO A 60 -20.79 10.33 -18.44
C PRO A 60 -22.15 9.74 -18.81
N LYS A 61 -22.51 9.84 -20.08
CA LYS A 61 -23.70 9.15 -20.61
C LYS A 61 -23.41 7.66 -20.67
N LEU A 62 -24.17 6.89 -19.92
CA LEU A 62 -24.09 5.43 -19.91
C LEU A 62 -25.23 4.83 -20.71
N ARG A 63 -24.98 3.73 -21.36
CA ARG A 63 -26.02 2.94 -22.07
C ARG A 63 -26.92 2.19 -21.09
N GLU A 64 -26.33 1.71 -20.00
CA GLU A 64 -26.99 0.93 -18.96
C GLU A 64 -26.71 1.52 -17.57
N LYS A 65 -27.64 1.32 -16.65
CA LYS A 65 -27.44 1.67 -15.24
C LYS A 65 -26.52 0.62 -14.63
N VAL A 66 -25.48 1.10 -13.94
CA VAL A 66 -24.49 0.24 -13.27
C VAL A 66 -24.39 0.63 -11.80
N ASP A 67 -24.20 -0.38 -10.96
CA ASP A 67 -23.96 -0.24 -9.54
C ASP A 67 -22.60 -0.83 -9.18
N GLY A 68 -21.88 -0.18 -8.29
CA GLY A 68 -20.58 -0.65 -7.84
C GLY A 68 -19.72 0.45 -7.27
N ARG A 69 -18.42 0.22 -7.25
CA ARG A 69 -17.45 1.21 -6.81
C ARG A 69 -16.20 1.16 -7.68
N ILE A 70 -15.67 2.33 -7.98
CA ILE A 70 -14.36 2.49 -8.61
C ILE A 70 -13.37 2.81 -7.50
N VAL A 71 -12.19 2.21 -7.53
CA VAL A 71 -11.10 2.54 -6.61
C VAL A 71 -9.91 3.00 -7.42
N VAL A 72 -9.42 4.20 -7.12
CA VAL A 72 -8.26 4.81 -7.76
C VAL A 72 -7.14 4.95 -6.74
N ALA A 73 -6.02 4.29 -6.99
CA ALA A 73 -4.79 4.49 -6.22
C ALA A 73 -4.09 5.75 -6.72
N VAL A 74 -3.89 6.70 -5.81
CA VAL A 74 -3.29 8.00 -6.09
C VAL A 74 -1.93 8.07 -5.41
N ILE A 75 -0.90 8.40 -6.16
CA ILE A 75 0.44 8.67 -5.63
C ILE A 75 0.60 10.18 -5.49
N VAL A 76 0.84 10.59 -4.25
CA VAL A 76 1.03 11.99 -3.86
C VAL A 76 2.51 12.26 -3.65
N ASN A 77 3.02 13.31 -4.27
CA ASN A 77 4.42 13.71 -4.13
C ASN A 77 4.66 14.52 -2.83
N VAL A 78 5.91 14.85 -2.55
CA VAL A 78 6.30 15.62 -1.35
C VAL A 78 5.74 17.05 -1.31
N LYS A 79 5.23 17.55 -2.42
CA LYS A 79 4.56 18.87 -2.51
C LYS A 79 3.04 18.78 -2.26
N GLY A 80 2.49 17.54 -2.21
CA GLY A 80 1.06 17.30 -2.04
C GLY A 80 0.28 17.19 -3.34
N ASN A 81 0.93 17.22 -4.50
CA ASN A 81 0.28 17.08 -5.79
C ASN A 81 0.19 15.60 -6.19
N VAL A 82 -0.85 15.27 -6.96
CA VAL A 82 -1.00 13.93 -7.53
C VAL A 82 0.00 13.76 -8.67
N GLU A 83 0.91 12.81 -8.48
CA GLU A 83 1.93 12.44 -9.46
C GLU A 83 1.42 11.35 -10.41
N ASN A 84 0.69 10.39 -9.86
CA ASN A 84 0.09 9.30 -10.62
C ASN A 84 -1.27 8.92 -10.06
N ALA A 85 -2.17 8.46 -10.93
CA ALA A 85 -3.48 7.94 -10.57
C ALA A 85 -3.77 6.69 -11.41
N GLN A 86 -3.93 5.55 -10.74
CA GLN A 86 -4.17 4.26 -11.38
C GLN A 86 -5.44 3.62 -10.82
N ILE A 87 -6.23 2.99 -11.68
CA ILE A 87 -7.42 2.30 -11.24
C ILE A 87 -7.04 0.94 -10.66
N VAL A 88 -7.48 0.69 -9.44
CA VAL A 88 -7.33 -0.59 -8.76
C VAL A 88 -8.57 -1.45 -8.95
N ARG A 89 -9.75 -0.81 -8.98
CA ARG A 89 -11.02 -1.47 -9.24
C ARG A 89 -11.79 -0.74 -10.32
N LEU A 90 -11.98 -1.43 -11.42
CA LEU A 90 -12.70 -0.98 -12.61
C LEU A 90 -14.21 -1.17 -12.45
N LEU A 91 -15.00 -0.34 -13.13
CA LEU A 91 -16.44 -0.50 -13.26
C LEU A 91 -16.88 -0.38 -14.73
N THR A 92 -16.68 0.80 -15.33
CA THR A 92 -16.92 1.03 -16.76
C THR A 92 -15.89 1.99 -17.32
N LYS A 93 -15.48 1.79 -18.57
CA LYS A 93 -14.43 2.59 -19.21
C LYS A 93 -14.64 4.12 -19.08
N SER A 94 -15.87 4.58 -19.24
CA SER A 94 -16.19 6.02 -19.18
C SER A 94 -16.18 6.59 -17.77
N LEU A 95 -16.73 5.86 -16.78
CA LEU A 95 -16.70 6.25 -15.38
C LEU A 95 -15.28 6.18 -14.82
N ASP A 96 -14.53 5.15 -15.20
CA ASP A 96 -13.15 4.92 -14.78
C ASP A 96 -12.22 6.06 -15.25
N ALA A 97 -12.35 6.46 -16.52
CA ALA A 97 -11.60 7.58 -17.08
C ALA A 97 -11.92 8.91 -16.37
N GLU A 98 -13.19 9.13 -16.03
CA GLU A 98 -13.62 10.32 -15.30
C GLU A 98 -13.08 10.31 -13.86
N ALA A 99 -13.11 9.18 -13.17
CA ALA A 99 -12.54 9.03 -11.82
C ALA A 99 -11.05 9.40 -11.80
N VAL A 100 -10.27 8.90 -12.75
CA VAL A 100 -8.84 9.24 -12.89
C VAL A 100 -8.65 10.74 -13.15
N ARG A 101 -9.46 11.33 -14.03
CA ARG A 101 -9.40 12.76 -14.35
C ARG A 101 -9.63 13.62 -13.11
N VAL A 102 -10.62 13.25 -12.29
CA VAL A 102 -10.93 13.98 -11.05
C VAL A 102 -9.82 13.84 -10.03
N CYS A 103 -9.30 12.61 -9.82
CA CYS A 103 -8.19 12.38 -8.90
C CYS A 103 -6.95 13.22 -9.23
N LYS A 104 -6.63 13.41 -10.51
CA LYS A 104 -5.47 14.21 -10.94
C LYS A 104 -5.60 15.70 -10.60
N LYS A 105 -6.80 16.19 -10.29
CA LYS A 105 -7.05 17.58 -9.86
C LYS A 105 -6.99 17.78 -8.34
N MET A 106 -6.87 16.70 -7.58
CA MET A 106 -6.84 16.76 -6.13
C MET A 106 -5.47 17.22 -5.62
N THR A 107 -5.48 17.85 -4.46
CA THR A 107 -4.26 18.26 -3.74
C THR A 107 -4.35 17.78 -2.30
N PHE A 108 -3.27 17.20 -1.81
CA PHE A 108 -3.21 16.57 -0.49
C PHE A 108 -2.15 17.22 0.39
N LYS A 109 -2.24 16.99 1.69
CA LYS A 109 -1.07 17.04 2.56
C LYS A 109 -0.19 15.85 2.20
N PRO A 110 1.12 16.03 1.95
CA PRO A 110 2.01 14.91 1.65
C PRO A 110 2.14 13.95 2.84
N ALA A 111 2.42 12.70 2.55
CA ALA A 111 2.81 11.73 3.56
C ALA A 111 4.06 12.19 4.31
N THR A 112 4.21 11.77 5.56
CA THR A 112 5.39 12.06 6.36
C THR A 112 5.97 10.79 6.98
N SER A 113 7.29 10.70 7.03
CA SER A 113 8.04 9.72 7.80
C SER A 113 8.84 10.50 8.85
N GLY A 114 8.39 10.43 10.10
CA GLY A 114 8.89 11.32 11.15
C GLY A 114 8.67 12.80 10.78
N LYS A 115 9.75 13.57 10.65
CA LYS A 115 9.71 15.00 10.27
C LYS A 115 9.86 15.24 8.75
N LYS A 116 10.12 14.20 7.96
CA LYS A 116 10.37 14.32 6.53
C LYS A 116 9.10 14.10 5.72
N LYS A 117 8.85 14.95 4.72
CA LYS A 117 7.82 14.73 3.71
C LYS A 117 8.28 13.64 2.76
N VAL A 118 7.42 12.67 2.50
CA VAL A 118 7.70 11.54 1.59
C VAL A 118 6.56 11.38 0.59
N ARG A 119 6.84 10.65 -0.48
CA ARG A 119 5.78 10.21 -1.39
C ARG A 119 4.87 9.23 -0.63
N GLY A 120 3.59 9.32 -0.88
CA GLY A 120 2.63 8.42 -0.26
C GLY A 120 1.55 7.99 -1.23
N ARG A 121 0.89 6.90 -0.90
CA ARG A 121 -0.27 6.38 -1.63
C ARG A 121 -1.53 6.61 -0.80
N VAL A 122 -2.59 6.98 -1.47
CA VAL A 122 -3.95 7.03 -0.93
C VAL A 122 -4.92 6.45 -1.95
N ASP A 123 -5.88 5.68 -1.51
CA ASP A 123 -6.90 5.09 -2.37
C ASP A 123 -8.19 5.90 -2.24
N ILE A 124 -8.71 6.35 -3.38
CA ILE A 124 -9.95 7.14 -3.46
C ILE A 124 -11.05 6.25 -4.02
N THR A 125 -12.14 6.14 -3.29
CA THR A 125 -13.30 5.33 -3.67
C THR A 125 -14.42 6.20 -4.22
N PHE A 126 -14.96 5.79 -5.37
CA PHE A 126 -16.10 6.40 -6.02
C PHE A 126 -17.28 5.41 -5.97
N PRO A 127 -18.22 5.59 -5.04
CA PRO A 127 -19.42 4.75 -5.01
C PRO A 127 -20.36 5.17 -6.15
N ILE A 128 -20.78 4.22 -6.96
CA ILE A 128 -21.66 4.42 -8.09
C ILE A 128 -22.96 3.66 -7.86
N ARG A 129 -24.09 4.36 -7.94
CA ARG A 129 -25.44 3.81 -7.88
C ARG A 129 -26.26 4.31 -9.08
N ASN A 130 -26.93 3.41 -9.74
CA ASN A 130 -27.70 3.72 -10.96
C ASN A 130 -26.87 4.49 -12.00
N GLY A 131 -25.56 4.18 -12.07
CA GLY A 131 -24.62 4.86 -12.95
C GLY A 131 -24.19 6.26 -12.50
N ARG A 132 -24.55 6.73 -11.31
CA ARG A 132 -24.21 8.04 -10.77
C ARG A 132 -23.33 7.94 -9.53
N LEU A 133 -22.47 8.92 -9.35
CA LEU A 133 -21.70 9.06 -8.10
C LEU A 133 -22.66 9.34 -6.94
N SER A 134 -22.60 8.53 -5.88
CA SER A 134 -23.52 8.62 -4.75
C SER A 134 -22.84 8.17 -3.46
N PHE A 135 -22.71 9.06 -2.51
CA PHE A 135 -22.17 8.78 -1.16
C PHE A 135 -23.27 8.48 -0.13
N LEU A 136 -24.54 8.49 -0.55
CA LEU A 136 -25.66 8.16 0.34
C LEU A 136 -25.61 6.67 0.68
N ASN A 137 -25.46 6.35 1.97
CA ASN A 137 -25.46 5.00 2.54
C ASN A 137 -24.30 4.08 2.11
N LEU A 138 -23.06 4.51 2.29
CA LEU A 138 -22.02 3.54 2.57
C LEU A 138 -22.29 3.00 3.97
N PRO A 139 -22.46 1.68 4.19
CA PRO A 139 -22.43 1.15 5.54
C PRO A 139 -21.06 1.51 6.12
N THR A 140 -21.07 2.25 7.21
CA THR A 140 -19.88 2.39 8.07
C THR A 140 -19.50 0.98 8.46
N THR A 141 -18.45 0.46 7.87
CA THR A 141 -17.81 -0.75 8.36
C THR A 141 -17.05 -0.34 9.61
N ASP A 142 -17.75 -0.41 10.74
CA ASP A 142 -17.11 -0.43 12.03
C ASP A 142 -16.21 -1.67 12.07
N VAL A 143 -14.91 -1.45 12.14
CA VAL A 143 -13.89 -2.45 12.49
C VAL A 143 -13.26 -2.05 13.79
#